data_602e605ac9008009927c0fa0235e1048
#
_entry.id   602e605ac9008009927c0fa0235e1048
#
_cell.length_a   1.000
_cell.length_b   1.000
_cell.length_c   1.000
_cell.angle_alpha   90.00
_cell.angle_beta   90.00
_cell.angle_gamma   90.00
#
_symmetry.space_group_name_H-M   'P 1'
#
loop_
_entity.id
_entity.type
_entity.pdbx_description
1 polymer ?
#
loop_
_entity_poly.entity_id
_entity_poly.type
_entity_poly.pdbx_seq_one_letter_code
_entity_poly.pdbx_strand_id
1 'polypeptide(L)'
;MLTRTLALVCAASLGAVSSPPAGAQPRTGQQVYESVCAACHAAGVANAPRFGDAKAWKPLIAEGQAALSRTAIRGIRAMPPKGGRPDLTELEVRRAVAYLANAGGARWAEPAK
;
A
#
# COMPACT_ATOMS: atom_id res chain seq x y z
N MET A 1 43.11 -8.54 58.38
CA MET A 1 41.70 -8.82 58.01
C MET A 1 41.41 -8.15 56.68
N LEU A 2 41.37 -8.92 55.60
CA LEU A 2 41.04 -8.42 54.26
C LEU A 2 39.56 -8.54 54.08
N THR A 3 38.86 -7.41 53.93
CA THR A 3 37.48 -7.34 53.49
C THR A 3 37.46 -7.29 52.00
N ARG A 4 37.07 -8.39 51.36
CA ARG A 4 36.82 -8.44 49.91
C ARG A 4 35.43 -7.89 49.64
N THR A 5 35.38 -6.72 49.02
CA THR A 5 34.14 -6.15 48.49
C THR A 5 33.87 -6.81 47.15
N LEU A 6 32.81 -7.64 47.10
CA LEU A 6 32.30 -8.18 45.85
C LEU A 6 31.52 -7.08 45.12
N ALA A 7 32.06 -6.60 44.03
CA ALA A 7 31.33 -5.73 43.14
C ALA A 7 30.40 -6.58 42.25
N LEU A 8 29.09 -6.43 42.45
CA LEU A 8 28.07 -7.02 41.61
C LEU A 8 28.01 -6.22 40.30
N VAL A 9 28.53 -6.79 39.24
CA VAL A 9 28.38 -6.22 37.90
C VAL A 9 27.02 -6.67 37.38
N CYS A 10 26.04 -5.78 37.42
CA CYS A 10 24.78 -5.95 36.71
C CYS A 10 25.04 -5.77 35.19
N ALA A 11 25.16 -6.87 34.48
CA ALA A 11 25.13 -6.85 33.03
C ALA A 11 23.67 -6.63 32.56
N ALA A 12 23.33 -5.40 32.23
CA ALA A 12 22.09 -5.10 31.55
C ALA A 12 22.18 -5.62 30.09
N SER A 13 21.60 -6.77 29.86
CA SER A 13 21.41 -7.27 28.49
C SER A 13 20.35 -6.40 27.80
N LEU A 14 20.79 -5.44 26.97
CA LEU A 14 19.92 -4.77 26.04
C LEU A 14 19.49 -5.81 25.01
N GLY A 15 18.25 -6.30 25.12
CA GLY A 15 17.63 -7.10 24.09
C GLY A 15 17.50 -6.26 22.82
N ALA A 16 18.22 -6.61 21.77
CA ALA A 16 18.07 -5.99 20.46
C ALA A 16 16.70 -6.35 19.90
N VAL A 17 15.78 -5.38 19.84
CA VAL A 17 14.52 -5.54 19.12
C VAL A 17 14.85 -5.46 17.64
N SER A 18 14.85 -6.61 16.95
CA SER A 18 15.00 -6.65 15.50
C SER A 18 13.76 -6.11 14.84
N SER A 19 13.84 -4.90 14.26
CA SER A 19 12.79 -4.40 13.39
C SER A 19 12.76 -5.23 12.11
N PRO A 20 11.58 -5.65 11.61
CA PRO A 20 11.51 -6.36 10.34
C PRO A 20 12.04 -5.47 9.22
N PRO A 21 12.63 -6.05 8.13
CA PRO A 21 13.09 -5.28 6.97
C PRO A 21 11.98 -4.42 6.41
N ALA A 22 12.30 -3.21 5.91
CA ALA A 22 11.32 -2.26 5.37
C ALA A 22 10.41 -2.85 4.28
N GLY A 23 10.85 -3.89 3.54
CA GLY A 23 10.08 -4.60 2.53
C GLY A 23 9.20 -5.73 3.05
N ALA A 24 9.24 -6.07 4.35
CA ALA A 24 8.53 -7.21 4.91
C ALA A 24 7.07 -6.91 5.25
N GLN A 25 6.68 -5.64 5.37
CA GLN A 25 5.31 -5.23 5.63
C GLN A 25 4.63 -4.76 4.35
N PRO A 26 3.35 -5.15 4.13
CA PRO A 26 2.58 -4.63 3.01
C PRO A 26 2.49 -3.10 3.07
N ARG A 27 2.69 -2.48 1.92
CA ARG A 27 2.55 -1.03 1.77
C ARG A 27 1.09 -0.60 1.92
N THR A 28 0.87 0.64 2.34
CA THR A 28 -0.45 1.26 2.35
C THR A 28 -0.90 1.58 0.92
N GLY A 29 -2.20 1.77 0.74
CA GLY A 29 -2.74 2.20 -0.57
C GLY A 29 -2.14 3.51 -1.05
N GLN A 30 -1.93 4.46 -0.17
CA GLN A 30 -1.27 5.73 -0.49
C GLN A 30 0.17 5.52 -0.97
N GLN A 31 0.94 4.70 -0.26
CA GLN A 31 2.33 4.40 -0.65
C GLN A 31 2.40 3.73 -2.03
N VAL A 32 1.52 2.78 -2.29
CA VAL A 32 1.46 2.12 -3.60
C VAL A 32 1.04 3.09 -4.70
N TYR A 33 0.01 3.91 -4.44
CA TYR A 33 -0.42 4.94 -5.38
C TYR A 33 0.73 5.87 -5.75
N GLU A 34 1.41 6.45 -4.77
CA GLU A 34 2.48 7.42 -4.99
C GLU A 34 3.67 6.82 -5.75
N SER A 35 4.01 5.56 -5.46
CA SER A 35 5.18 4.91 -6.08
C SER A 35 4.90 4.27 -7.44
N VAL A 36 3.66 3.90 -7.74
CA VAL A 36 3.32 3.14 -8.96
C VAL A 36 2.19 3.78 -9.75
N CYS A 37 1.03 3.96 -9.14
CA CYS A 37 -0.20 4.32 -9.85
C CYS A 37 -0.20 5.76 -10.37
N ALA A 38 0.45 6.66 -9.65
CA ALA A 38 0.50 8.08 -9.96
C ALA A 38 1.13 8.37 -11.33
N ALA A 39 2.00 7.51 -11.83
CA ALA A 39 2.62 7.67 -13.15
C ALA A 39 1.59 7.89 -14.26
N CYS A 40 0.44 7.23 -14.19
CA CYS A 40 -0.65 7.38 -15.14
C CYS A 40 -1.86 8.11 -14.56
N HIS A 41 -2.23 7.80 -13.31
CA HIS A 41 -3.47 8.31 -12.71
C HIS A 41 -3.37 9.74 -12.16
N ALA A 42 -2.19 10.29 -11.98
CA ALA A 42 -2.06 11.68 -11.57
C ALA A 42 -2.44 12.66 -12.69
N ALA A 43 -2.00 12.39 -13.91
CA ALA A 43 -2.19 13.28 -15.05
C ALA A 43 -3.20 12.78 -16.09
N GLY A 44 -3.68 11.54 -15.97
CA GLY A 44 -4.61 10.94 -16.93
C GLY A 44 -3.91 10.41 -18.19
N VAL A 45 -2.71 9.87 -18.07
CA VAL A 45 -1.96 9.26 -19.17
C VAL A 45 -2.76 8.11 -19.77
N ALA A 46 -2.84 8.06 -21.11
CA ALA A 46 -3.58 7.03 -21.87
C ALA A 46 -5.03 6.87 -21.41
N ASN A 47 -5.69 7.97 -21.10
CA ASN A 47 -7.08 8.01 -20.59
C ASN A 47 -7.29 7.34 -19.23
N ALA A 48 -6.25 7.16 -18.43
CA ALA A 48 -6.41 6.70 -17.06
C ALA A 48 -7.31 7.67 -16.28
N PRO A 49 -8.29 7.18 -15.51
CA PRO A 49 -9.09 8.05 -14.66
C PRO A 49 -8.20 8.77 -13.65
N ARG A 50 -8.30 10.09 -13.65
CA ARG A 50 -7.40 10.95 -12.86
C ARG A 50 -7.75 10.87 -11.38
N PHE A 51 -6.73 10.86 -10.56
CA PHE A 51 -6.89 10.94 -9.10
C PHE A 51 -7.74 12.17 -8.70
N GLY A 52 -8.75 11.94 -7.89
CA GLY A 52 -9.64 13.00 -7.40
C GLY A 52 -10.75 13.40 -8.37
N ASP A 53 -10.80 12.87 -9.59
CA ASP A 53 -11.86 13.16 -10.56
C ASP A 53 -13.12 12.32 -10.25
N ALA A 54 -13.99 12.87 -9.41
CA ALA A 54 -15.21 12.19 -8.98
C ALA A 54 -16.10 11.77 -10.15
N LYS A 55 -16.17 12.55 -11.23
CA LYS A 55 -16.99 12.24 -12.39
C LYS A 55 -16.48 11.01 -13.12
N ALA A 56 -15.16 10.90 -13.32
CA ALA A 56 -14.55 9.75 -13.96
C ALA A 56 -14.65 8.50 -13.12
N TRP A 57 -14.52 8.62 -11.79
CA TRP A 57 -14.55 7.49 -10.87
C TRP A 57 -15.95 6.98 -10.54
N LYS A 58 -16.98 7.80 -10.68
CA LYS A 58 -18.37 7.41 -10.33
C LYS A 58 -18.82 6.10 -10.95
N PRO A 59 -18.70 5.87 -12.27
CA PRO A 59 -19.11 4.60 -12.87
C PRO A 59 -18.22 3.44 -12.43
N LEU A 60 -16.94 3.68 -12.16
CA LEU A 60 -16.01 2.65 -11.70
C LEU A 60 -16.34 2.22 -10.28
N ILE A 61 -16.63 3.15 -9.40
CA ILE A 61 -17.06 2.89 -8.01
C ILE A 61 -18.35 2.06 -8.00
N ALA A 62 -19.26 2.31 -8.94
CA ALA A 62 -20.50 1.57 -9.08
C ALA A 62 -20.28 0.08 -9.40
N GLU A 63 -19.16 -0.29 -9.99
CA GLU A 63 -18.80 -1.69 -10.25
C GLU A 63 -18.51 -2.47 -8.95
N GLY A 64 -18.16 -1.77 -7.88
CA GLY A 64 -17.84 -2.35 -6.58
C GLY A 64 -16.35 -2.59 -6.35
N GLN A 65 -15.97 -2.62 -5.09
CA GLN A 65 -14.57 -2.71 -4.66
C GLN A 65 -13.87 -3.99 -5.16
N ALA A 66 -14.53 -5.13 -5.04
CA ALA A 66 -13.95 -6.40 -5.46
C ALA A 66 -13.74 -6.47 -6.97
N ALA A 67 -14.72 -6.01 -7.77
CA ALA A 67 -14.61 -6.01 -9.22
C ALA A 67 -13.52 -5.05 -9.70
N LEU A 68 -13.47 -3.86 -9.16
CA LEU A 68 -12.47 -2.86 -9.55
C LEU A 68 -11.06 -3.30 -9.15
N SER A 69 -10.91 -3.94 -8.01
CA SER A 69 -9.62 -4.53 -7.58
C SER A 69 -9.15 -5.63 -8.54
N ARG A 70 -10.04 -6.52 -8.95
CA ARG A 70 -9.69 -7.56 -9.94
C ARG A 70 -9.23 -6.95 -11.26
N THR A 71 -9.90 -5.89 -11.71
CA THR A 71 -9.52 -5.17 -12.93
C THR A 71 -8.10 -4.61 -12.83
N ALA A 72 -7.75 -3.98 -11.73
CA ALA A 72 -6.41 -3.43 -11.52
C ALA A 72 -5.34 -4.52 -11.44
N ILE A 73 -5.66 -5.66 -10.83
CA ILE A 73 -4.74 -6.81 -10.74
C ILE A 73 -4.49 -7.42 -12.11
N ARG A 74 -5.52 -7.58 -12.92
CA ARG A 74 -5.45 -8.21 -14.25
C ARG A 74 -4.99 -7.28 -15.36
N GLY A 75 -5.15 -5.97 -15.17
CA GLY A 75 -4.98 -4.98 -16.20
C GLY A 75 -6.21 -4.84 -17.10
N ILE A 76 -6.33 -3.70 -17.74
CA ILE A 76 -7.41 -3.39 -18.67
C ILE A 76 -6.95 -2.35 -19.69
N ARG A 77 -7.20 -2.59 -20.98
CA ARG A 77 -6.80 -1.68 -22.06
C ARG A 77 -5.31 -1.31 -21.95
N ALA A 78 -4.99 -0.01 -21.87
CA ALA A 78 -3.62 0.47 -21.72
C ALA A 78 -3.03 0.27 -20.31
N MET A 79 -3.86 -0.04 -19.31
CA MET A 79 -3.39 -0.31 -17.96
C MET A 79 -2.82 -1.72 -17.87
N PRO A 80 -1.52 -1.88 -17.62
CA PRO A 80 -0.92 -3.20 -17.42
C PRO A 80 -1.36 -3.82 -16.09
N PRO A 81 -1.24 -5.17 -15.94
CA PRO A 81 -1.49 -5.82 -14.66
C PRO A 81 -0.70 -5.19 -13.53
N LYS A 82 -1.36 -4.89 -12.42
CA LYS A 82 -0.76 -4.27 -11.22
C LYS A 82 -0.03 -2.94 -11.53
N GLY A 83 -0.53 -2.19 -12.52
CA GLY A 83 0.11 -0.95 -12.95
C GLY A 83 1.51 -1.12 -13.53
N GLY A 84 1.88 -2.31 -13.96
CA GLY A 84 3.20 -2.63 -14.50
C GLY A 84 4.24 -3.03 -13.46
N ARG A 85 3.84 -3.26 -12.21
CA ARG A 85 4.72 -3.66 -11.12
C ARG A 85 4.37 -5.07 -10.62
N PRO A 86 4.93 -6.13 -11.23
CA PRO A 86 4.60 -7.51 -10.88
C PRO A 86 5.03 -7.91 -9.46
N ASP A 87 5.91 -7.15 -8.84
CA ASP A 87 6.34 -7.34 -7.45
C ASP A 87 5.30 -6.89 -6.41
N LEU A 88 4.28 -6.12 -6.82
CA LEU A 88 3.18 -5.78 -5.93
C LEU A 88 2.36 -7.02 -5.57
N THR A 89 2.03 -7.16 -4.30
CA THR A 89 1.08 -8.18 -3.87
C THR A 89 -0.34 -7.77 -4.27
N GLU A 90 -1.24 -8.73 -4.40
CA GLU A 90 -2.65 -8.43 -4.64
C GLU A 90 -3.26 -7.58 -3.53
N LEU A 91 -2.84 -7.79 -2.28
CA LEU A 91 -3.26 -6.97 -1.14
C LEU A 91 -2.85 -5.51 -1.35
N GLU A 92 -1.62 -5.26 -1.76
CA GLU A 92 -1.12 -3.90 -2.02
C GLU A 92 -1.90 -3.23 -3.15
N VAL A 93 -2.20 -3.95 -4.23
CA VAL A 93 -3.04 -3.43 -5.32
C VAL A 93 -4.45 -3.11 -4.83
N ARG A 94 -5.08 -4.01 -4.06
CA ARG A 94 -6.41 -3.77 -3.48
C ARG A 94 -6.44 -2.54 -2.57
N ARG A 95 -5.40 -2.33 -1.81
CA ARG A 95 -5.24 -1.12 -0.97
C ARG A 95 -5.14 0.15 -1.82
N ALA A 96 -4.37 0.12 -2.90
CA ALA A 96 -4.23 1.26 -3.81
C ALA A 96 -5.55 1.57 -4.53
N VAL A 97 -6.31 0.56 -4.93
CA VAL A 97 -7.64 0.72 -5.55
C VAL A 97 -8.60 1.41 -4.58
N ALA A 98 -8.64 1.01 -3.31
CA ALA A 98 -9.46 1.67 -2.30
C ALA A 98 -9.03 3.14 -2.13
N TYR A 99 -7.75 3.41 -2.08
CA TYR A 99 -7.21 4.77 -1.97
C TYR A 99 -7.62 5.65 -3.15
N LEU A 100 -7.46 5.17 -4.36
CA LEU A 100 -7.87 5.87 -5.59
C LEU A 100 -9.38 6.11 -5.65
N ALA A 101 -10.17 5.08 -5.41
CA ALA A 101 -11.62 5.18 -5.44
C ALA A 101 -12.16 6.14 -4.37
N ASN A 102 -11.58 6.11 -3.18
CA ASN A 102 -11.98 7.00 -2.09
C ASN A 102 -11.68 8.47 -2.42
N ALA A 103 -10.57 8.74 -3.10
CA ALA A 103 -10.28 10.09 -3.61
C ALA A 103 -11.31 10.56 -4.65
N GLY A 104 -11.95 9.63 -5.35
CA GLY A 104 -13.02 9.89 -6.32
C GLY A 104 -14.43 9.84 -5.74
N GLY A 105 -14.57 9.69 -4.43
CA GLY A 105 -15.86 9.74 -3.75
C GLY A 105 -16.36 8.42 -3.15
N ALA A 106 -15.63 7.33 -3.27
CA ALA A 106 -15.98 6.09 -2.59
C ALA A 106 -15.73 6.20 -1.07
N ARG A 107 -16.30 5.27 -0.33
CA ARG A 107 -16.08 5.13 1.11
C ARG A 107 -15.73 3.68 1.43
N TRP A 108 -14.68 3.19 0.82
CA TRP A 108 -14.24 1.83 0.97
C TRP A 108 -13.20 1.69 2.07
N ALA A 109 -13.31 0.62 2.85
CA ALA A 109 -12.25 0.27 3.78
C ALA A 109 -11.00 -0.18 3.00
N GLU A 110 -9.85 0.31 3.40
CA GLU A 110 -8.58 -0.20 2.89
C GLU A 110 -8.35 -1.61 3.46
N PRO A 111 -8.13 -2.64 2.62
CA PRO A 111 -7.99 -4.01 3.10
C PRO A 111 -6.81 -4.17 4.06
N ALA A 112 -7.06 -4.87 5.19
CA ALA A 112 -6.01 -5.19 6.15
C ALA A 112 -5.23 -6.46 5.75
N LYS A 113 -5.89 -7.34 4.98
CA LYS A 113 -5.33 -8.62 4.53
C LYS A 113 -6.08 -9.19 3.33
#